data_4b7edf23762ee6997345e67b9701ea3b
#
_entry.id   4b7edf23762ee6997345e67b9701ea3b
#
_cell.length_a   1.000
_cell.length_b   1.000
_cell.length_c   1.000
_cell.angle_alpha   90.00
_cell.angle_beta   90.00
_cell.angle_gamma   90.00
#
_symmetry.space_group_name_H-M   'P 1'
#
loop_
_entity.id
_entity.type
_entity.pdbx_description
1 polymer ?
#
loop_
_entity_poly.entity_id
_entity_poly.type
_entity_poly.pdbx_seq_one_letter_code
_entity_poly.pdbx_strand_id
1 'polypeptide(L)'
;MWTFLGIATFTYVYKKCDDLLSVSYANKEVLGAFLVFFSLGLILSYRYRYGQGKGKKQPSNMGFISQLISALPLASSFFSGPTDSNGTEQGKANQYKKRKVSFSESVQTENSPSNRITSQFDPEIIIVGSGVLGSAMAAVLARDGRNVTVIERDLKEPDRIVGELLQPGGYRALKALGLEGTVEGLDAHIVNGYVIHDMESKTEVEIPYPLDENSQVQCGTAFHHGRFIMGLRNAAMAEPNVRFIEGTVTHLLEEDGKVTGVQYKEKESAETKELYCPLTVVADGHFSKFRKSLVKNKVNVSSHFVGCIMKDSPQFKPNHAELVLANPSPVLIYQISSNETRVLVDIRGEMPRHLKNYMIEKIYPQLPEHIKEPFLLAVQTDRLRTMPASFLPPSPVNKPGVLLLGDAYNMRHPLTGGGMSVVLNDVRIWKSLLCNIPDLHDNQAVLKIPCINFGKLVFTISNWVDSV
;
A
#
# COMPACT_ATOMS: atom_id res chain seq x y z
N MET A 1 -23.40 -19.30 29.81
CA MET A 1 -23.79 -19.68 28.45
C MET A 1 -23.09 -18.84 27.38
N TRP A 2 -23.04 -17.53 27.47
CA TRP A 2 -22.39 -16.64 26.46
C TRP A 2 -20.85 -16.79 26.39
N THR A 3 -20.18 -17.13 27.47
CA THR A 3 -18.72 -17.37 27.49
C THR A 3 -18.32 -18.64 26.75
N PHE A 4 -19.15 -19.69 26.80
CA PHE A 4 -18.91 -20.95 26.07
C PHE A 4 -19.12 -20.78 24.55
N LEU A 5 -20.13 -19.99 24.14
CA LEU A 5 -20.34 -19.67 22.72
C LEU A 5 -19.15 -18.87 22.14
N GLY A 6 -18.65 -17.90 22.90
CA GLY A 6 -17.49 -17.10 22.48
C GLY A 6 -16.22 -17.96 22.28
N ILE A 7 -15.96 -18.90 23.18
CA ILE A 7 -14.82 -19.81 23.09
C ILE A 7 -14.98 -20.79 21.93
N ALA A 8 -16.18 -21.35 21.73
CA ALA A 8 -16.45 -22.26 20.62
C ALA A 8 -16.35 -21.57 19.24
N THR A 9 -16.90 -20.36 19.10
CA THR A 9 -16.77 -19.55 17.87
C THR A 9 -15.32 -19.18 17.61
N PHE A 10 -14.57 -18.82 18.64
CA PHE A 10 -13.16 -18.48 18.53
C PHE A 10 -12.31 -19.70 18.12
N THR A 11 -12.56 -20.87 18.69
CA THR A 11 -11.85 -22.11 18.33
C THR A 11 -12.17 -22.56 16.92
N TYR A 12 -13.38 -22.35 16.46
CA TYR A 12 -13.81 -22.65 15.08
C TYR A 12 -13.14 -21.70 14.06
N VAL A 13 -13.14 -20.39 14.33
CA VAL A 13 -12.48 -19.38 13.49
C VAL A 13 -10.95 -19.61 13.48
N TYR A 14 -10.36 -19.92 14.64
CA TYR A 14 -8.93 -20.23 14.73
C TYR A 14 -8.56 -21.46 13.90
N LYS A 15 -9.34 -22.55 13.99
CA LYS A 15 -9.10 -23.77 13.21
C LYS A 15 -9.27 -23.55 11.71
N LYS A 16 -10.24 -22.74 11.28
CA LYS A 16 -10.42 -22.35 9.88
C LYS A 16 -9.32 -21.40 9.38
N CYS A 17 -8.80 -20.53 10.24
CA CYS A 17 -7.64 -19.67 9.90
C CYS A 17 -6.32 -20.43 9.83
N ASP A 18 -6.13 -21.49 10.64
CA ASP A 18 -4.91 -22.34 10.60
C ASP A 18 -4.83 -23.12 9.28
N ASP A 19 -5.97 -23.53 8.72
CA ASP A 19 -6.06 -24.17 7.40
C ASP A 19 -5.86 -23.16 6.23
N LEU A 20 -6.19 -21.88 6.44
CA LEU A 20 -6.04 -20.81 5.44
C LEU A 20 -4.66 -20.11 5.47
N LEU A 21 -3.98 -20.15 6.62
CA LEU A 21 -2.67 -19.53 6.83
C LEU A 21 -1.63 -20.63 7.05
N SER A 22 -1.13 -21.22 5.96
CA SER A 22 0.14 -21.96 6.00
C SER A 22 1.31 -20.98 6.21
N VAL A 23 1.28 -20.23 7.32
CA VAL A 23 2.36 -19.36 7.75
C VAL A 23 3.26 -20.15 8.68
N SER A 24 4.29 -20.70 8.10
CA SER A 24 5.39 -21.42 8.76
C SER A 24 6.37 -20.50 9.46
N TYR A 25 5.94 -19.48 10.22
CA TYR A 25 6.80 -18.65 11.08
C TYR A 25 5.99 -17.75 12.03
N ALA A 26 5.16 -18.32 12.87
CA ALA A 26 4.74 -17.63 14.08
C ALA A 26 4.98 -18.57 15.25
N ASN A 27 5.81 -18.13 16.20
CA ASN A 27 6.09 -18.85 17.42
C ASN A 27 4.76 -19.01 18.18
N LYS A 28 4.21 -20.23 18.23
CA LYS A 28 2.88 -20.55 18.82
C LYS A 28 2.73 -20.02 20.24
N GLU A 29 3.84 -19.90 20.98
CA GLU A 29 3.90 -19.35 22.33
C GLU A 29 3.66 -17.83 22.37
N VAL A 30 4.16 -17.09 21.39
CA VAL A 30 3.96 -15.63 21.30
C VAL A 30 2.51 -15.31 20.92
N LEU A 31 1.91 -16.08 20.03
CA LEU A 31 0.51 -15.95 19.66
C LEU A 31 -0.42 -16.31 20.85
N GLY A 32 -0.10 -17.36 21.57
CA GLY A 32 -0.80 -17.75 22.80
C GLY A 32 -0.74 -16.66 23.88
N ALA A 33 0.43 -16.08 24.12
CA ALA A 33 0.62 -14.99 25.06
C ALA A 33 -0.18 -13.73 24.64
N PHE A 34 -0.17 -13.37 23.35
CA PHE A 34 -0.93 -12.23 22.83
C PHE A 34 -2.43 -12.41 23.02
N LEU A 35 -2.96 -13.62 22.80
CA LEU A 35 -4.38 -13.94 22.97
C LEU A 35 -4.81 -13.88 24.44
N VAL A 36 -3.96 -14.33 25.37
CA VAL A 36 -4.21 -14.22 26.81
C VAL A 36 -4.25 -12.76 27.26
N PHE A 37 -3.28 -11.93 26.83
CA PHE A 37 -3.26 -10.50 27.16
C PHE A 37 -4.45 -9.74 26.57
N PHE A 38 -4.84 -10.05 25.32
CA PHE A 38 -6.01 -9.44 24.68
C PHE A 38 -7.32 -9.80 25.39
N SER A 39 -7.48 -11.07 25.80
CA SER A 39 -8.65 -11.53 26.54
C SER A 39 -8.73 -10.89 27.94
N LEU A 40 -7.60 -10.72 28.62
CA LEU A 40 -7.52 -10.00 29.89
C LEU A 40 -7.88 -8.53 29.74
N GLY A 41 -7.39 -7.87 28.68
CA GLY A 41 -7.73 -6.48 28.33
C GLY A 41 -9.22 -6.28 28.11
N LEU A 42 -9.87 -7.19 27.37
CA LEU A 42 -11.31 -7.15 27.15
C LEU A 42 -12.11 -7.34 28.45
N ILE A 43 -11.70 -8.27 29.34
CA ILE A 43 -12.36 -8.50 30.63
C ILE A 43 -12.21 -7.27 31.55
N LEU A 44 -11.04 -6.63 31.56
CA LEU A 44 -10.79 -5.41 32.34
C LEU A 44 -11.57 -4.21 31.78
N SER A 45 -11.62 -4.06 30.46
CA SER A 45 -12.42 -3.03 29.77
C SER A 45 -13.92 -3.21 30.01
N TYR A 46 -14.41 -4.45 29.97
CA TYR A 46 -15.80 -4.78 30.30
C TYR A 46 -16.12 -4.46 31.77
N ARG A 47 -15.26 -4.84 32.71
CA ARG A 47 -15.42 -4.51 34.14
C ARG A 47 -15.37 -3.01 34.42
N TYR A 48 -14.50 -2.28 33.73
CA TYR A 48 -14.43 -0.83 33.83
C TYR A 48 -15.71 -0.14 33.31
N ARG A 49 -16.23 -0.60 32.18
CA ARG A 49 -17.41 -0.03 31.51
C ARG A 49 -18.74 -0.35 32.24
N TYR A 50 -18.85 -1.51 32.85
CA TYR A 50 -20.07 -1.96 33.52
C TYR A 50 -19.99 -1.93 35.06
N GLY A 51 -18.84 -1.63 35.63
CA GLY A 51 -18.65 -1.47 37.07
C GLY A 51 -19.00 -0.09 37.64
N GLN A 52 -19.30 0.89 36.80
CA GLN A 52 -19.65 2.26 37.23
C GLN A 52 -21.14 2.50 37.57
N GLY A 53 -21.94 1.45 37.67
CA GLY A 53 -23.35 1.56 37.94
C GLY A 53 -23.76 1.17 39.35
N LYS A 54 -23.11 1.70 40.43
CA LYS A 54 -23.67 1.88 41.79
C LYS A 54 -22.59 2.50 42.70
N GLY A 55 -22.85 3.68 43.19
CA GLY A 55 -21.90 4.43 44.01
C GLY A 55 -21.51 3.76 45.31
N LYS A 56 -20.21 3.82 45.61
CA LYS A 56 -19.63 4.07 46.94
C LYS A 56 -18.09 4.14 46.83
N LYS A 57 -17.56 5.20 47.42
CA LYS A 57 -16.20 5.50 47.91
C LYS A 57 -15.02 4.64 47.47
N GLN A 58 -14.02 5.31 46.94
CA GLN A 58 -12.68 4.89 46.60
C GLN A 58 -11.91 4.30 47.80
N PRO A 59 -11.12 3.23 47.58
CA PRO A 59 -9.80 3.15 48.19
C PRO A 59 -8.72 3.13 47.11
N SER A 60 -7.66 3.87 47.38
CA SER A 60 -6.43 3.97 46.62
C SER A 60 -5.73 2.62 46.46
N ASN A 61 -5.78 2.02 45.27
CA ASN A 61 -5.05 0.79 44.96
C ASN A 61 -4.06 0.99 43.81
N MET A 62 -3.08 1.89 44.01
CA MET A 62 -1.90 1.98 43.14
C MET A 62 -0.82 0.94 43.54
N GLY A 63 -0.96 0.28 44.69
CA GLY A 63 -0.02 -0.74 45.17
C GLY A 63 -0.18 -2.12 44.54
N PHE A 64 -1.35 -2.46 43.99
CA PHE A 64 -1.59 -3.82 43.48
C PHE A 64 -1.03 -4.05 42.09
N ILE A 65 -0.99 -3.00 41.27
CA ILE A 65 -0.44 -3.08 39.88
C ILE A 65 1.08 -3.18 39.90
N SER A 66 1.77 -2.50 40.84
CA SER A 66 3.22 -2.58 40.97
C SER A 66 3.69 -3.96 41.47
N GLN A 67 2.89 -4.62 42.30
CA GLN A 67 3.20 -5.99 42.79
C GLN A 67 2.95 -7.06 41.72
N LEU A 68 2.01 -6.86 40.81
CA LEU A 68 1.77 -7.77 39.67
C LEU A 68 2.87 -7.69 38.60
N ILE A 69 3.43 -6.50 38.40
CA ILE A 69 4.53 -6.29 37.41
C ILE A 69 5.85 -6.88 37.92
N SER A 70 6.10 -6.86 39.22
CA SER A 70 7.31 -7.46 39.84
C SER A 70 7.33 -8.98 39.92
N ALA A 71 6.19 -9.63 39.68
CA ALA A 71 6.05 -11.11 39.76
C ALA A 71 6.23 -11.81 38.40
N LEU A 72 6.52 -11.08 37.31
CA LEU A 72 6.75 -11.66 35.98
C LEU A 72 8.25 -11.79 35.69
N PRO A 73 8.77 -13.01 35.42
CA PRO A 73 10.21 -13.26 35.25
C PRO A 73 10.86 -12.65 34.00
N LEU A 74 10.12 -11.91 33.17
CA LEU A 74 10.58 -11.30 31.91
C LEU A 74 10.66 -9.76 31.94
N ALA A 75 10.35 -9.11 33.09
CA ALA A 75 10.37 -7.65 33.15
C ALA A 75 11.73 -7.05 33.55
N SER A 76 12.71 -7.88 33.94
CA SER A 76 14.03 -7.40 34.40
C SER A 76 15.00 -7.01 33.25
N SER A 77 14.69 -7.36 32.00
CA SER A 77 15.56 -7.09 30.85
C SER A 77 15.26 -5.78 30.12
N PHE A 78 14.21 -5.05 30.48
CA PHE A 78 13.79 -3.84 29.77
C PHE A 78 14.05 -2.52 30.48
N PHE A 79 14.61 -2.54 31.71
CA PHE A 79 14.83 -1.35 32.51
C PHE A 79 16.26 -1.24 33.09
N SER A 80 17.30 -1.57 32.32
CA SER A 80 18.68 -1.25 32.69
C SER A 80 19.24 -0.25 31.70
N GLY A 81 19.19 1.03 32.07
CA GLY A 81 19.97 2.06 31.44
C GLY A 81 21.46 1.93 31.83
N PRO A 82 22.39 2.43 31.02
CA PRO A 82 23.82 2.25 31.28
C PRO A 82 24.27 3.13 32.44
N THR A 83 24.82 2.51 33.49
CA THR A 83 25.64 3.17 34.49
C THR A 83 27.10 3.02 34.09
N ASP A 84 27.78 4.16 34.00
CA ASP A 84 29.24 4.25 33.87
C ASP A 84 29.97 3.52 34.99
N SER A 85 30.92 2.68 34.62
CA SER A 85 32.08 2.42 35.50
C SER A 85 33.30 2.09 34.68
N ASN A 86 34.34 2.93 34.90
CA ASN A 86 35.70 2.77 34.46
C ASN A 86 36.33 1.44 34.91
N GLY A 87 37.11 0.85 34.03
CA GLY A 87 37.98 -0.28 34.37
C GLY A 87 38.94 -0.59 33.23
N THR A 88 40.15 -0.12 33.41
CA THR A 88 41.37 -0.35 32.63
C THR A 88 41.67 -1.85 32.46
N GLU A 89 42.02 -2.33 31.27
CA GLU A 89 43.20 -3.21 31.09
C GLU A 89 43.58 -3.45 29.61
N GLN A 90 44.87 -3.55 29.45
CA GLN A 90 45.78 -3.58 28.33
C GLN A 90 45.63 -4.76 27.35
N GLY A 91 45.95 -4.49 26.10
CA GLY A 91 46.93 -5.33 25.39
C GLY A 91 46.44 -6.22 24.25
N LYS A 92 46.64 -5.86 23.02
CA LYS A 92 47.62 -6.42 22.07
C LYS A 92 47.35 -5.93 20.63
N ALA A 93 48.43 -5.30 20.13
CA ALA A 93 48.58 -4.89 18.74
C ALA A 93 48.68 -6.11 17.80
N ASN A 94 48.11 -5.99 16.62
CA ASN A 94 48.67 -6.66 15.45
C ASN A 94 48.61 -5.74 14.24
N GLN A 95 49.83 -5.50 13.73
CA GLN A 95 50.16 -4.73 12.56
C GLN A 95 49.79 -5.47 11.29
N TYR A 96 49.19 -4.79 10.30
CA TYR A 96 49.45 -5.11 8.90
C TYR A 96 49.61 -3.86 8.03
N LYS A 97 50.83 -3.70 7.62
CA LYS A 97 51.51 -3.04 6.49
C LYS A 97 50.72 -2.04 5.60
N LYS A 98 51.19 -0.80 5.72
CA LYS A 98 51.17 0.25 4.69
C LYS A 98 51.89 -0.19 3.41
N ARG A 99 51.27 0.06 2.25
CA ARG A 99 52.00 0.16 0.98
C ARG A 99 51.82 1.58 0.44
N LYS A 100 52.93 2.32 0.43
CA LYS A 100 53.11 3.60 -0.22
C LYS A 100 53.20 3.39 -1.73
N VAL A 101 52.53 4.22 -2.52
CA VAL A 101 52.99 4.61 -3.85
C VAL A 101 52.83 6.12 -3.97
N SER A 102 53.87 6.74 -4.51
CA SER A 102 54.24 8.13 -4.51
C SER A 102 53.58 8.94 -5.62
N PHE A 103 53.20 10.14 -5.28
CA PHE A 103 53.44 11.46 -5.89
C PHE A 103 53.69 11.56 -7.42
N SER A 104 52.85 12.36 -8.09
CA SER A 104 53.31 13.35 -9.07
C SER A 104 52.35 14.55 -9.11
N GLU A 105 52.95 15.71 -9.30
CA GLU A 105 52.53 17.08 -9.08
C GLU A 105 51.39 17.58 -10.00
N SER A 106 50.54 18.42 -9.39
CA SER A 106 50.13 19.78 -9.77
C SER A 106 49.65 20.09 -11.19
N VAL A 107 48.35 20.42 -11.30
CA VAL A 107 47.90 21.61 -12.01
C VAL A 107 46.74 22.23 -11.22
N GLN A 108 46.95 23.43 -10.73
CA GLN A 108 45.93 24.31 -10.18
C GLN A 108 45.04 24.75 -11.35
N THR A 109 43.76 24.40 -11.29
CA THR A 109 42.70 25.08 -12.05
C THR A 109 41.71 25.61 -11.04
N GLU A 110 41.64 26.90 -10.98
CA GLU A 110 40.66 27.68 -10.22
C GLU A 110 39.25 27.26 -10.65
N ASN A 111 38.51 26.61 -9.76
CA ASN A 111 37.11 26.39 -9.94
C ASN A 111 36.33 27.59 -9.41
N SER A 112 36.05 28.51 -10.31
CA SER A 112 34.98 29.49 -10.15
C SER A 112 33.65 28.73 -9.90
N PRO A 113 32.77 29.19 -8.97
CA PRO A 113 31.45 28.61 -8.81
C PRO A 113 30.70 28.81 -10.13
N SER A 114 30.38 27.70 -10.81
CA SER A 114 29.55 27.74 -12.01
C SER A 114 28.20 28.35 -11.61
N ASN A 115 27.93 29.55 -12.13
CA ASN A 115 26.59 30.13 -12.18
C ASN A 115 25.68 29.12 -12.91
N ARG A 116 25.01 28.24 -12.16
CA ARG A 116 23.84 27.53 -12.64
C ARG A 116 22.82 28.61 -12.95
N ILE A 117 22.60 28.87 -14.22
CA ILE A 117 21.45 29.63 -14.70
C ILE A 117 20.24 28.82 -14.20
N THR A 118 19.63 29.25 -13.10
CA THR A 118 18.37 28.69 -12.64
C THR A 118 17.36 28.95 -13.74
N SER A 119 17.03 27.89 -14.50
CA SER A 119 15.94 27.96 -15.45
C SER A 119 14.66 28.19 -14.63
N GLN A 120 13.73 28.95 -15.16
CA GLN A 120 12.46 29.33 -14.50
C GLN A 120 11.63 28.11 -14.03
N PHE A 121 12.15 26.88 -14.15
CA PHE A 121 11.48 25.61 -13.88
C PHE A 121 12.45 24.55 -13.31
N ASP A 122 13.29 24.91 -12.34
CA ASP A 122 14.07 23.90 -11.62
C ASP A 122 13.13 23.14 -10.67
N PRO A 123 12.98 21.81 -10.81
CA PRO A 123 12.05 21.04 -9.99
C PRO A 123 12.54 20.94 -8.55
N GLU A 124 11.67 21.22 -7.59
CA GLU A 124 11.89 20.86 -6.19
C GLU A 124 11.69 19.36 -5.95
N ILE A 125 10.78 18.76 -6.73
CA ILE A 125 10.41 17.35 -6.62
C ILE A 125 10.35 16.72 -8.00
N ILE A 126 11.05 15.58 -8.15
CA ILE A 126 10.90 14.71 -9.30
C ILE A 126 10.08 13.49 -8.89
N ILE A 127 9.01 13.19 -9.62
CA ILE A 127 8.18 12.00 -9.41
C ILE A 127 8.41 11.01 -10.55
N VAL A 128 8.83 9.80 -10.23
CA VAL A 128 9.08 8.71 -11.19
C VAL A 128 7.85 7.83 -11.26
N GLY A 129 7.11 7.93 -12.36
CA GLY A 129 5.85 7.22 -12.61
C GLY A 129 4.61 8.08 -12.33
N SER A 130 3.63 8.03 -13.24
CA SER A 130 2.35 8.74 -13.16
C SER A 130 1.15 7.79 -13.04
N GLY A 131 1.26 6.80 -12.14
CA GLY A 131 0.13 6.00 -11.67
C GLY A 131 -0.74 6.75 -10.68
N VAL A 132 -1.57 6.02 -9.90
CA VAL A 132 -2.46 6.63 -8.89
C VAL A 132 -1.69 7.52 -7.93
N LEU A 133 -0.57 7.02 -7.37
CA LEU A 133 0.24 7.79 -6.42
C LEU A 133 0.91 8.99 -7.07
N GLY A 134 1.66 8.76 -8.15
CA GLY A 134 2.49 9.81 -8.74
C GLY A 134 1.66 10.98 -9.28
N SER A 135 0.53 10.71 -9.94
CA SER A 135 -0.35 11.75 -10.46
C SER A 135 -1.07 12.50 -9.34
N ALA A 136 -1.63 11.79 -8.35
CA ALA A 136 -2.29 12.44 -7.22
C ALA A 136 -1.30 13.28 -6.40
N MET A 137 -0.09 12.76 -6.18
CA MET A 137 0.95 13.48 -5.42
C MET A 137 1.43 14.73 -6.17
N ALA A 138 1.61 14.63 -7.50
CA ALA A 138 2.00 15.78 -8.33
C ALA A 138 0.97 16.92 -8.22
N ALA A 139 -0.32 16.61 -8.38
CA ALA A 139 -1.38 17.60 -8.29
C ALA A 139 -1.40 18.30 -6.93
N VAL A 140 -1.36 17.54 -5.82
CA VAL A 140 -1.52 18.14 -4.49
C VAL A 140 -0.29 18.88 -4.02
N LEU A 141 0.92 18.44 -4.38
CA LEU A 141 2.15 19.16 -4.03
C LEU A 141 2.30 20.45 -4.84
N ALA A 142 1.86 20.44 -6.09
CA ALA A 142 1.82 21.64 -6.91
C ALA A 142 0.85 22.69 -6.37
N ARG A 143 -0.33 22.28 -5.89
CA ARG A 143 -1.29 23.17 -5.19
C ARG A 143 -0.72 23.76 -3.93
N ASP A 144 0.22 23.06 -3.26
CA ASP A 144 0.97 23.57 -2.11
C ASP A 144 2.16 24.47 -2.54
N GLY A 145 2.31 24.81 -3.84
CA GLY A 145 3.30 25.74 -4.37
C GLY A 145 4.62 25.11 -4.81
N ARG A 146 4.74 23.77 -4.82
CA ARG A 146 5.98 23.07 -5.21
C ARG A 146 6.12 22.94 -6.73
N ASN A 147 7.31 23.15 -7.25
CA ASN A 147 7.64 22.83 -8.63
C ASN A 147 7.88 21.34 -8.78
N VAL A 148 7.01 20.67 -9.53
CA VAL A 148 7.03 19.20 -9.69
C VAL A 148 7.28 18.79 -11.12
N THR A 149 8.26 17.93 -11.35
CA THR A 149 8.44 17.25 -12.64
C THR A 149 8.08 15.77 -12.51
N VAL A 150 7.16 15.32 -13.34
CA VAL A 150 6.74 13.90 -13.42
C VAL A 150 7.37 13.27 -14.65
N ILE A 151 8.05 12.14 -14.48
CA ILE A 151 8.63 11.38 -15.60
C ILE A 151 7.88 10.04 -15.69
N GLU A 152 7.16 9.84 -16.79
CA GLU A 152 6.39 8.63 -17.07
C GLU A 152 6.79 8.04 -18.42
N ARG A 153 7.01 6.73 -18.44
CA ARG A 153 7.46 6.04 -19.67
C ARG A 153 6.42 6.00 -20.79
N ASP A 154 5.13 6.04 -20.42
CA ASP A 154 4.02 6.00 -21.37
C ASP A 154 2.83 6.80 -20.84
N LEU A 155 2.51 7.90 -21.51
CA LEU A 155 1.42 8.79 -21.14
C LEU A 155 0.07 8.36 -21.76
N LYS A 156 0.04 7.29 -22.56
CA LYS A 156 -1.22 6.72 -23.06
C LYS A 156 -2.06 6.18 -21.91
N GLU A 157 -3.36 6.03 -22.17
CA GLU A 157 -4.27 5.39 -21.22
C GLU A 157 -3.79 3.96 -20.92
N PRO A 158 -3.51 3.64 -19.64
CA PRO A 158 -3.03 2.31 -19.28
C PRO A 158 -4.17 1.30 -19.28
N ASP A 159 -3.92 0.15 -19.88
CA ASP A 159 -4.86 -0.96 -19.91
C ASP A 159 -4.46 -2.02 -18.86
N ARG A 160 -5.14 -2.03 -17.73
CA ARG A 160 -4.89 -2.95 -16.60
C ARG A 160 -6.19 -3.60 -16.15
N ILE A 161 -6.07 -4.81 -15.56
CA ILE A 161 -7.20 -5.61 -15.06
C ILE A 161 -7.41 -5.50 -13.54
N VAL A 162 -6.61 -4.69 -12.85
CA VAL A 162 -6.65 -4.52 -11.39
C VAL A 162 -6.51 -3.02 -11.06
N GLY A 163 -7.07 -2.61 -9.92
CA GLY A 163 -7.14 -1.21 -9.53
C GLY A 163 -8.34 -0.51 -10.14
N GLU A 164 -9.47 -1.23 -10.26
CA GLU A 164 -10.72 -0.74 -10.85
C GLU A 164 -11.81 -0.49 -9.81
N LEU A 165 -11.67 -1.03 -8.58
CA LEU A 165 -12.60 -0.81 -7.49
C LEU A 165 -11.94 0.03 -6.41
N LEU A 166 -12.39 1.26 -6.25
CA LEU A 166 -11.99 2.19 -5.19
C LEU A 166 -12.92 2.02 -4.00
N GLN A 167 -12.39 1.55 -2.89
CA GLN A 167 -13.12 1.36 -1.64
C GLN A 167 -13.55 2.71 -1.02
N PRO A 168 -14.57 2.74 -0.13
CA PRO A 168 -15.06 3.99 0.47
C PRO A 168 -13.97 4.84 1.14
N GLY A 169 -13.02 4.20 1.84
CA GLY A 169 -11.88 4.87 2.45
C GLY A 169 -10.97 5.58 1.44
N GLY A 170 -10.81 4.98 0.24
CA GLY A 170 -10.06 5.59 -0.86
C GLY A 170 -10.81 6.76 -1.49
N TYR A 171 -12.11 6.66 -1.66
CA TYR A 171 -12.92 7.77 -2.17
C TYR A 171 -12.92 8.97 -1.21
N ARG A 172 -13.00 8.72 0.11
CA ARG A 172 -12.85 9.79 1.11
C ARG A 172 -11.47 10.45 1.05
N ALA A 173 -10.40 9.67 0.87
CA ALA A 173 -9.06 10.21 0.72
C ALA A 173 -8.93 11.05 -0.57
N LEU A 174 -9.50 10.57 -1.68
CA LEU A 174 -9.54 11.30 -2.95
C LEU A 174 -10.25 12.66 -2.79
N LYS A 175 -11.42 12.67 -2.12
CA LYS A 175 -12.17 13.90 -1.80
C LYS A 175 -11.37 14.84 -0.89
N ALA A 176 -10.72 14.30 0.15
CA ALA A 176 -9.88 15.11 1.05
C ALA A 176 -8.65 15.72 0.36
N LEU A 177 -8.24 15.18 -0.79
CA LEU A 177 -7.19 15.71 -1.65
C LEU A 177 -7.72 16.72 -2.69
N GLY A 178 -9.05 16.93 -2.78
CA GLY A 178 -9.68 17.77 -3.81
C GLY A 178 -9.53 17.18 -5.21
N LEU A 179 -9.55 15.85 -5.31
CA LEU A 179 -9.38 15.11 -6.57
C LEU A 179 -10.64 14.29 -6.94
N GLU A 180 -11.76 14.50 -6.25
CA GLU A 180 -13.03 13.79 -6.50
C GLU A 180 -13.55 13.95 -7.93
N GLY A 181 -13.33 15.10 -8.58
CA GLY A 181 -13.68 15.31 -9.98
C GLY A 181 -13.00 14.34 -10.96
N THR A 182 -11.95 13.64 -10.52
CA THR A 182 -11.24 12.68 -11.38
C THR A 182 -12.01 11.39 -11.65
N VAL A 183 -13.10 11.14 -10.92
CA VAL A 183 -14.01 10.00 -11.15
C VAL A 183 -15.31 10.42 -11.85
N GLU A 184 -15.49 11.71 -12.11
CA GLU A 184 -16.64 12.21 -12.85
C GLU A 184 -16.52 11.90 -14.36
N GLY A 185 -17.63 11.53 -14.99
CA GLY A 185 -17.67 11.24 -16.42
C GLY A 185 -16.96 9.94 -16.85
N LEU A 186 -16.52 9.10 -15.90
CA LEU A 186 -15.85 7.84 -16.21
C LEU A 186 -16.81 6.70 -16.60
N ASP A 187 -18.11 6.91 -16.60
CA ASP A 187 -19.12 5.84 -16.63
C ASP A 187 -18.88 4.85 -15.46
N ALA A 188 -18.60 5.41 -14.28
CA ALA A 188 -18.25 4.64 -13.10
C ALA A 188 -19.50 4.05 -12.43
N HIS A 189 -19.34 2.87 -11.82
CA HIS A 189 -20.40 2.17 -11.11
C HIS A 189 -20.23 2.33 -9.59
N ILE A 190 -21.34 2.61 -8.88
CA ILE A 190 -21.35 2.71 -7.42
C ILE A 190 -21.38 1.30 -6.82
N VAL A 191 -20.62 1.10 -5.75
CA VAL A 191 -20.58 -0.15 -4.98
C VAL A 191 -20.90 0.13 -3.52
N ASN A 192 -21.92 -0.55 -2.98
CA ASN A 192 -22.42 -0.37 -1.61
C ASN A 192 -21.99 -1.48 -0.64
N GLY A 193 -21.34 -2.51 -1.14
CA GLY A 193 -20.88 -3.64 -0.35
C GLY A 193 -20.54 -4.85 -1.20
N TYR A 194 -20.48 -6.00 -0.53
CA TYR A 194 -20.19 -7.29 -1.15
C TYR A 194 -21.30 -8.29 -0.88
N VAL A 195 -21.50 -9.21 -1.83
CA VAL A 195 -22.21 -10.47 -1.60
C VAL A 195 -21.19 -11.59 -1.71
N ILE A 196 -21.08 -12.41 -0.68
CA ILE A 196 -20.23 -13.60 -0.67
C ILE A 196 -21.09 -14.82 -0.96
N HIS A 197 -20.78 -15.54 -2.03
CA HIS A 197 -21.40 -16.81 -2.39
C HIS A 197 -20.55 -17.96 -1.87
N ASP A 198 -21.01 -18.69 -0.88
CA ASP A 198 -20.43 -19.96 -0.45
C ASP A 198 -21.12 -21.10 -1.24
N MET A 199 -20.45 -21.58 -2.26
CA MET A 199 -21.01 -22.60 -3.16
C MET A 199 -21.07 -24.00 -2.51
N GLU A 200 -20.32 -24.25 -1.44
CA GLU A 200 -20.37 -25.50 -0.69
C GLU A 200 -21.63 -25.60 0.17
N SER A 201 -21.88 -24.54 0.96
CA SER A 201 -23.08 -24.47 1.81
C SER A 201 -24.33 -23.95 1.08
N LYS A 202 -24.19 -23.44 -0.14
CA LYS A 202 -25.24 -22.77 -0.93
C LYS A 202 -25.87 -21.61 -0.19
N THR A 203 -25.04 -20.81 0.48
CA THR A 203 -25.48 -19.63 1.22
C THR A 203 -24.87 -18.37 0.64
N GLU A 204 -25.64 -17.28 0.69
CA GLU A 204 -25.18 -15.94 0.35
C GLU A 204 -25.11 -15.10 1.62
N VAL A 205 -24.00 -14.38 1.78
CA VAL A 205 -23.81 -13.46 2.89
C VAL A 205 -23.56 -12.07 2.35
N GLU A 206 -24.43 -11.14 2.74
CA GLU A 206 -24.25 -9.73 2.40
C GLU A 206 -23.36 -9.05 3.42
N ILE A 207 -22.37 -8.28 2.93
CA ILE A 207 -21.50 -7.42 3.71
C ILE A 207 -21.65 -5.99 3.18
N PRO A 208 -22.57 -5.20 3.74
CA PRO A 208 -22.71 -3.79 3.35
C PRO A 208 -21.51 -3.00 3.83
N TYR A 209 -21.16 -1.94 3.11
CA TYR A 209 -20.21 -0.97 3.62
C TYR A 209 -20.77 -0.24 4.86
N PRO A 210 -19.91 0.23 5.76
CA PRO A 210 -20.34 0.89 6.99
C PRO A 210 -21.12 2.18 6.69
N LEU A 211 -21.95 2.60 7.64
CA LEU A 211 -22.62 3.88 7.58
C LEU A 211 -21.65 5.01 7.94
N ASP A 212 -21.86 6.19 7.35
CA ASP A 212 -21.19 7.41 7.76
C ASP A 212 -21.84 8.03 9.02
N GLU A 213 -21.34 9.19 9.46
CA GLU A 213 -21.86 9.93 10.62
C GLU A 213 -23.32 10.38 10.43
N ASN A 214 -23.81 10.46 9.19
CA ASN A 214 -25.18 10.83 8.82
C ASN A 214 -26.08 9.61 8.58
N SER A 215 -25.63 8.40 8.95
CA SER A 215 -26.34 7.14 8.71
C SER A 215 -26.56 6.83 7.22
N GLN A 216 -25.72 7.39 6.33
CA GLN A 216 -25.70 7.05 4.91
C GLN A 216 -24.70 5.93 4.66
N VAL A 217 -25.03 4.98 3.78
CA VAL A 217 -24.10 3.94 3.38
C VAL A 217 -22.92 4.56 2.66
N GLN A 218 -21.71 4.29 3.14
CA GLN A 218 -20.51 4.72 2.44
C GLN A 218 -20.37 3.93 1.14
N CYS A 219 -20.07 4.63 0.05
CA CYS A 219 -20.00 3.99 -1.26
C CYS A 219 -18.55 3.85 -1.73
N GLY A 220 -18.24 2.70 -2.32
CA GLY A 220 -17.11 2.53 -3.21
C GLY A 220 -17.49 2.93 -4.63
N THR A 221 -16.50 3.01 -5.51
CA THR A 221 -16.68 3.36 -6.91
C THR A 221 -15.81 2.45 -7.78
N ALA A 222 -16.42 1.79 -8.75
CA ALA A 222 -15.69 0.95 -9.71
C ALA A 222 -15.71 1.60 -11.09
N PHE A 223 -14.59 1.48 -11.81
CA PHE A 223 -14.36 2.16 -13.09
C PHE A 223 -13.25 1.46 -13.88
N HIS A 224 -13.12 1.82 -15.15
CA HIS A 224 -11.93 1.46 -15.93
C HIS A 224 -10.67 2.14 -15.37
N HIS A 225 -9.70 1.34 -14.93
CA HIS A 225 -8.45 1.84 -14.31
C HIS A 225 -7.76 2.92 -15.15
N GLY A 226 -7.67 2.71 -16.46
CA GLY A 226 -7.01 3.66 -17.38
C GLY A 226 -7.66 5.02 -17.38
N ARG A 227 -8.99 5.06 -17.48
CA ARG A 227 -9.76 6.32 -17.46
C ARG A 227 -9.52 7.10 -16.16
N PHE A 228 -9.52 6.40 -15.02
CA PHE A 228 -9.21 7.03 -13.72
C PHE A 228 -7.78 7.59 -13.68
N ILE A 229 -6.78 6.84 -14.18
CA ILE A 229 -5.40 7.35 -14.28
C ILE A 229 -5.33 8.59 -15.15
N MET A 230 -6.03 8.61 -16.29
CA MET A 230 -6.06 9.82 -17.15
C MET A 230 -6.72 11.00 -16.44
N GLY A 231 -7.78 10.78 -15.66
CA GLY A 231 -8.39 11.81 -14.82
C GLY A 231 -7.39 12.41 -13.82
N LEU A 232 -6.63 11.57 -13.10
CA LEU A 232 -5.58 12.03 -12.19
C LEU A 232 -4.42 12.75 -12.90
N ARG A 233 -3.98 12.24 -14.06
CA ARG A 233 -2.96 12.91 -14.89
C ARG A 233 -3.43 14.28 -15.35
N ASN A 234 -4.65 14.39 -15.84
CA ASN A 234 -5.23 15.66 -16.29
C ASN A 234 -5.34 16.66 -15.11
N ALA A 235 -5.74 16.22 -13.92
CA ALA A 235 -5.75 17.07 -12.74
C ALA A 235 -4.35 17.58 -12.37
N ALA A 236 -3.31 16.75 -12.51
CA ALA A 236 -1.94 17.16 -12.28
C ALA A 236 -1.41 18.10 -13.39
N MET A 237 -1.72 17.82 -14.66
CA MET A 237 -1.31 18.64 -15.81
C MET A 237 -1.98 20.03 -15.83
N ALA A 238 -3.12 20.16 -15.16
CA ALA A 238 -3.81 21.45 -15.03
C ALA A 238 -3.09 22.43 -14.08
N GLU A 239 -2.19 21.93 -13.22
CA GLU A 239 -1.43 22.78 -12.30
C GLU A 239 -0.24 23.44 -13.02
N PRO A 240 -0.08 24.78 -12.93
CA PRO A 240 0.91 25.52 -13.73
C PRO A 240 2.36 25.21 -13.40
N ASN A 241 2.62 24.68 -12.22
CA ASN A 241 3.94 24.30 -11.69
C ASN A 241 4.19 22.78 -11.76
N VAL A 242 3.41 22.05 -12.56
CA VAL A 242 3.68 20.65 -12.90
C VAL A 242 4.16 20.52 -14.34
N ARG A 243 5.26 19.82 -14.52
CA ARG A 243 5.78 19.44 -15.83
C ARG A 243 5.76 17.93 -15.99
N PHE A 244 5.21 17.44 -17.11
CA PHE A 244 5.30 16.03 -17.50
C PHE A 244 6.35 15.82 -18.57
N ILE A 245 7.15 14.76 -18.42
CA ILE A 245 8.12 14.28 -19.40
C ILE A 245 7.77 12.83 -19.75
N GLU A 246 7.49 12.56 -21.01
CA GLU A 246 7.34 11.18 -21.47
C GLU A 246 8.72 10.57 -21.69
N GLY A 247 9.12 9.70 -20.73
CA GLY A 247 10.46 9.11 -20.73
C GLY A 247 10.63 8.03 -19.69
N THR A 248 11.71 7.29 -19.80
CA THR A 248 12.05 6.20 -18.88
C THR A 248 13.21 6.60 -18.01
N VAL A 249 12.98 6.68 -16.69
CA VAL A 249 14.06 6.85 -15.71
C VAL A 249 14.92 5.59 -15.68
N THR A 250 16.22 5.77 -15.88
CA THR A 250 17.19 4.68 -15.98
C THR A 250 17.99 4.50 -14.70
N HIS A 251 18.37 5.59 -14.03
CA HIS A 251 19.19 5.61 -12.81
C HIS A 251 18.73 6.72 -11.87
N LEU A 252 18.96 6.51 -10.59
CA LEU A 252 18.98 7.58 -9.59
C LEU A 252 20.43 8.15 -9.57
N LEU A 253 20.56 9.47 -9.65
CA LEU A 253 21.84 10.15 -9.51
C LEU A 253 22.18 10.28 -8.03
N GLU A 254 23.40 9.95 -7.67
CA GLU A 254 23.82 9.88 -6.27
C GLU A 254 25.15 10.62 -6.08
N GLU A 255 25.18 11.48 -5.07
CA GLU A 255 26.38 12.18 -4.61
C GLU A 255 26.49 11.99 -3.08
N ASP A 256 27.62 11.56 -2.58
CA ASP A 256 27.89 11.34 -1.14
C ASP A 256 26.82 10.49 -0.42
N GLY A 257 26.27 9.48 -1.12
CA GLY A 257 25.23 8.59 -0.59
C GLY A 257 23.82 9.18 -0.55
N LYS A 258 23.62 10.39 -1.08
CA LYS A 258 22.35 11.08 -1.25
C LYS A 258 21.90 10.99 -2.71
N VAL A 259 20.59 10.79 -2.93
CA VAL A 259 20.01 10.95 -4.26
C VAL A 259 19.80 12.44 -4.54
N THR A 260 20.35 12.91 -5.66
CA THR A 260 20.34 14.32 -6.08
C THR A 260 19.51 14.54 -7.34
N GLY A 261 18.98 13.47 -7.94
CA GLY A 261 18.19 13.55 -9.15
C GLY A 261 18.04 12.22 -9.86
N VAL A 262 17.71 12.28 -11.14
CA VAL A 262 17.51 11.11 -11.99
C VAL A 262 18.16 11.26 -13.34
N GLN A 263 18.56 10.13 -13.90
CA GLN A 263 18.93 10.00 -15.31
C GLN A 263 17.78 9.33 -16.06
N TYR A 264 17.39 9.89 -17.19
CA TYR A 264 16.26 9.39 -17.97
C TYR A 264 16.52 9.46 -19.47
N LYS A 265 15.73 8.69 -20.22
CA LYS A 265 15.67 8.75 -21.69
C LYS A 265 14.27 9.18 -22.09
N GLU A 266 14.17 10.25 -22.87
CA GLU A 266 12.91 10.65 -23.47
C GLU A 266 12.45 9.63 -24.50
N LYS A 267 11.14 9.49 -24.68
CA LYS A 267 10.56 8.48 -25.56
C LYS A 267 10.95 8.69 -27.04
N GLU A 268 11.04 9.94 -27.46
CA GLU A 268 11.32 10.32 -28.85
C GLU A 268 12.82 10.51 -29.13
N SER A 269 13.63 10.65 -28.10
CA SER A 269 15.07 10.88 -28.19
C SER A 269 15.83 9.67 -27.65
N ALA A 270 16.87 9.27 -28.38
CA ALA A 270 17.82 8.26 -27.86
C ALA A 270 18.77 8.84 -26.79
N GLU A 271 18.75 10.15 -26.60
CA GLU A 271 19.64 10.84 -25.68
C GLU A 271 19.30 10.55 -24.22
N THR A 272 20.34 10.36 -23.43
CA THR A 272 20.25 10.26 -21.98
C THR A 272 20.38 11.66 -21.40
N LYS A 273 19.41 12.07 -20.59
CA LYS A 273 19.37 13.37 -19.92
C LYS A 273 19.42 13.19 -18.42
N GLU A 274 19.88 14.19 -17.73
CA GLU A 274 19.91 14.25 -16.27
C GLU A 274 19.04 15.42 -15.79
N LEU A 275 18.36 15.18 -14.68
CA LEU A 275 17.53 16.18 -14.01
C LEU A 275 17.78 16.11 -12.52
N TYR A 276 18.08 17.22 -11.90
CA TYR A 276 18.44 17.34 -10.50
C TYR A 276 17.31 17.94 -9.68
N CYS A 277 17.17 17.48 -8.44
CA CYS A 277 16.20 18.00 -7.47
C CYS A 277 16.61 17.64 -6.05
N PRO A 278 16.14 18.36 -5.04
CA PRO A 278 16.36 18.00 -3.64
C PRO A 278 15.64 16.72 -3.21
N LEU A 279 14.48 16.38 -3.82
CA LEU A 279 13.69 15.21 -3.46
C LEU A 279 13.19 14.46 -4.69
N THR A 280 13.53 13.18 -4.78
CA THR A 280 12.97 12.25 -5.78
C THR A 280 11.94 11.33 -5.14
N VAL A 281 10.73 11.26 -5.69
CA VAL A 281 9.68 10.30 -5.30
C VAL A 281 9.61 9.20 -6.33
N VAL A 282 9.96 7.97 -5.94
CA VAL A 282 9.86 6.79 -6.80
C VAL A 282 8.51 6.15 -6.59
N ALA A 283 7.66 6.22 -7.62
CA ALA A 283 6.28 5.72 -7.69
C ALA A 283 6.05 4.86 -8.93
N ASP A 284 7.07 4.10 -9.35
CA ASP A 284 7.10 3.30 -10.58
C ASP A 284 6.35 1.96 -10.48
N GLY A 285 5.63 1.75 -9.38
CA GLY A 285 4.59 0.73 -9.22
C GLY A 285 5.09 -0.70 -9.04
N HIS A 286 4.24 -1.65 -9.42
CA HIS A 286 4.41 -3.08 -9.17
C HIS A 286 5.76 -3.64 -9.66
N PHE A 287 6.21 -3.23 -10.85
CA PHE A 287 7.45 -3.68 -11.47
C PHE A 287 8.62 -2.71 -11.28
N SER A 288 8.67 -2.07 -10.11
CA SER A 288 9.69 -1.08 -9.78
C SER A 288 11.11 -1.57 -10.05
N LYS A 289 11.86 -0.75 -10.79
CA LYS A 289 13.28 -0.98 -11.06
C LYS A 289 14.14 -0.67 -9.83
N PHE A 290 13.75 0.36 -9.07
CA PHE A 290 14.55 0.92 -7.98
C PHE A 290 14.31 0.24 -6.65
N ARG A 291 13.30 -0.63 -6.56
CA ARG A 291 12.96 -1.39 -5.35
C ARG A 291 14.16 -2.12 -4.75
N LYS A 292 14.99 -2.77 -5.59
CA LYS A 292 16.12 -3.59 -5.11
C LYS A 292 17.13 -2.82 -4.28
N SER A 293 17.30 -1.50 -4.51
CA SER A 293 18.23 -0.65 -3.78
C SER A 293 17.58 0.09 -2.61
N LEU A 294 16.24 0.14 -2.55
CA LEU A 294 15.48 0.97 -1.62
C LEU A 294 14.60 0.18 -0.65
N VAL A 295 14.49 -1.15 -0.80
CA VAL A 295 13.70 -2.05 0.05
C VAL A 295 14.50 -3.29 0.39
N LYS A 296 14.43 -3.73 1.66
CA LYS A 296 15.15 -4.92 2.15
C LYS A 296 14.42 -6.22 1.78
N ASN A 297 13.09 -6.20 1.84
CA ASN A 297 12.25 -7.37 1.58
C ASN A 297 12.16 -7.67 0.08
N LYS A 298 11.93 -8.93 -0.23
CA LYS A 298 11.65 -9.39 -1.59
C LYS A 298 10.15 -9.49 -1.82
N VAL A 299 9.74 -9.26 -3.06
CA VAL A 299 8.36 -9.49 -3.50
C VAL A 299 8.04 -10.98 -3.44
N ASN A 300 6.95 -11.33 -2.80
CA ASN A 300 6.36 -12.67 -2.81
C ASN A 300 5.14 -12.69 -3.73
N VAL A 301 5.12 -13.60 -4.71
CA VAL A 301 3.97 -13.83 -5.59
C VAL A 301 3.24 -15.05 -5.06
N SER A 302 2.04 -14.87 -4.53
CA SER A 302 1.24 -15.94 -3.91
C SER A 302 0.30 -16.63 -4.90
N SER A 303 -0.15 -15.90 -5.91
CA SER A 303 -1.12 -16.35 -6.90
C SER A 303 -1.08 -15.47 -8.15
N HIS A 304 -1.95 -15.74 -9.11
CA HIS A 304 -2.14 -14.90 -10.29
C HIS A 304 -3.63 -14.66 -10.52
N PHE A 305 -4.02 -13.40 -10.68
CA PHE A 305 -5.33 -13.10 -11.19
C PHE A 305 -5.40 -13.35 -12.70
N VAL A 306 -6.48 -14.03 -13.10
CA VAL A 306 -6.90 -14.15 -14.50
C VAL A 306 -8.20 -13.39 -14.65
N GLY A 307 -8.22 -12.39 -15.54
CA GLY A 307 -9.36 -11.49 -15.73
C GLY A 307 -9.98 -11.58 -17.11
N CYS A 308 -11.31 -11.41 -17.16
CA CYS A 308 -12.11 -11.15 -18.35
C CYS A 308 -13.18 -10.09 -18.06
N ILE A 309 -13.87 -9.61 -19.09
CA ILE A 309 -14.99 -8.68 -18.99
C ILE A 309 -16.24 -9.40 -19.50
N MET A 310 -17.28 -9.45 -18.68
CA MET A 310 -18.64 -9.81 -19.11
C MET A 310 -19.37 -8.55 -19.55
N LYS A 311 -20.16 -8.63 -20.62
CA LYS A 311 -21.02 -7.55 -21.11
C LYS A 311 -22.46 -7.80 -20.72
N ASP A 312 -23.16 -6.73 -20.37
CA ASP A 312 -24.58 -6.74 -20.03
C ASP A 312 -24.96 -7.85 -19.02
N SER A 313 -24.05 -8.11 -18.07
CA SER A 313 -24.23 -9.18 -17.08
C SER A 313 -25.18 -8.73 -15.97
N PRO A 314 -26.14 -9.59 -15.57
CA PRO A 314 -26.99 -9.29 -14.43
C PRO A 314 -26.18 -9.29 -13.13
N GLN A 315 -26.57 -8.43 -12.19
CA GLN A 315 -26.05 -8.43 -10.82
C GLN A 315 -26.96 -9.28 -9.92
N PHE A 316 -26.38 -10.04 -9.00
CA PHE A 316 -27.15 -10.74 -7.97
C PHE A 316 -27.90 -9.73 -7.08
N LYS A 317 -27.17 -8.72 -6.64
CA LYS A 317 -27.72 -7.58 -5.91
C LYS A 317 -27.24 -6.28 -6.54
N PRO A 318 -28.12 -5.33 -6.87
CA PRO A 318 -27.72 -4.07 -7.45
C PRO A 318 -26.67 -3.33 -6.60
N ASN A 319 -25.67 -2.77 -7.25
CA ASN A 319 -24.59 -2.00 -6.62
C ASN A 319 -23.76 -2.79 -5.59
N HIS A 320 -23.60 -4.11 -5.76
CA HIS A 320 -22.73 -4.92 -4.91
C HIS A 320 -21.71 -5.66 -5.76
N ALA A 321 -20.49 -5.73 -5.25
CA ALA A 321 -19.49 -6.66 -5.75
C ALA A 321 -19.82 -8.07 -5.25
N GLU A 322 -19.42 -9.08 -5.99
CA GLU A 322 -19.64 -10.49 -5.63
C GLU A 322 -18.31 -11.19 -5.43
N LEU A 323 -18.20 -11.98 -4.37
CA LEU A 323 -17.07 -12.86 -4.12
C LEU A 323 -17.57 -14.30 -4.03
N VAL A 324 -17.21 -15.11 -5.02
CA VAL A 324 -17.52 -16.54 -5.03
C VAL A 324 -16.38 -17.30 -4.37
N LEU A 325 -16.69 -18.04 -3.29
CA LEU A 325 -15.74 -18.93 -2.61
C LEU A 325 -15.64 -20.26 -3.38
N ALA A 326 -15.11 -20.20 -4.60
CA ALA A 326 -14.89 -21.37 -5.42
C ALA A 326 -13.57 -22.07 -5.05
N ASN A 327 -13.49 -23.38 -5.31
CA ASN A 327 -12.33 -24.22 -5.01
C ASN A 327 -11.64 -24.67 -6.32
N PRO A 328 -10.30 -24.51 -6.47
CA PRO A 328 -9.33 -23.96 -5.52
C PRO A 328 -9.16 -22.42 -5.56
N SER A 329 -9.95 -21.73 -6.39
CA SER A 329 -9.68 -20.34 -6.75
C SER A 329 -10.91 -19.46 -6.48
N PRO A 330 -10.84 -18.49 -5.55
CA PRO A 330 -11.93 -17.54 -5.36
C PRO A 330 -12.10 -16.67 -6.61
N VAL A 331 -13.34 -16.22 -6.84
CA VAL A 331 -13.71 -15.39 -7.99
C VAL A 331 -14.30 -14.08 -7.48
N LEU A 332 -13.68 -12.95 -7.87
CA LEU A 332 -14.18 -11.61 -7.57
C LEU A 332 -14.86 -11.03 -8.82
N ILE A 333 -16.04 -10.46 -8.64
CA ILE A 333 -16.89 -9.94 -9.72
C ILE A 333 -17.41 -8.57 -9.31
N TYR A 334 -17.28 -7.58 -10.17
CA TYR A 334 -17.80 -6.23 -9.93
C TYR A 334 -18.02 -5.49 -11.25
N GLN A 335 -19.09 -4.73 -11.33
CA GLN A 335 -19.40 -3.89 -12.48
C GLN A 335 -18.46 -2.68 -12.51
N ILE A 336 -17.88 -2.37 -13.66
CA ILE A 336 -16.91 -1.29 -13.86
C ILE A 336 -17.40 -0.17 -14.77
N SER A 337 -18.54 -0.40 -15.46
CA SER A 337 -19.22 0.61 -16.29
C SER A 337 -20.70 0.26 -16.40
N SER A 338 -21.46 1.04 -17.12
CA SER A 338 -22.89 0.81 -17.33
C SER A 338 -23.23 -0.58 -17.89
N ASN A 339 -22.33 -1.17 -18.68
CA ASN A 339 -22.55 -2.45 -19.37
C ASN A 339 -21.40 -3.46 -19.25
N GLU A 340 -20.37 -3.19 -18.46
CA GLU A 340 -19.20 -4.08 -18.33
C GLU A 340 -18.97 -4.49 -16.89
N THR A 341 -18.81 -5.80 -16.68
CA THR A 341 -18.54 -6.41 -15.38
C THR A 341 -17.21 -7.15 -15.44
N ARG A 342 -16.30 -6.79 -14.53
CA ARG A 342 -15.01 -7.46 -14.35
C ARG A 342 -15.16 -8.74 -13.59
N VAL A 343 -14.51 -9.79 -14.09
CA VAL A 343 -14.31 -11.05 -13.37
C VAL A 343 -12.83 -11.26 -13.17
N LEU A 344 -12.43 -11.57 -11.94
CA LEU A 344 -11.05 -11.90 -11.55
C LEU A 344 -11.02 -13.23 -10.82
N VAL A 345 -10.33 -14.22 -11.38
CA VAL A 345 -10.11 -15.54 -10.77
C VAL A 345 -8.71 -15.57 -10.17
N ASP A 346 -8.60 -15.82 -8.87
CA ASP A 346 -7.33 -15.88 -8.13
C ASP A 346 -6.71 -17.28 -8.19
N ILE A 347 -5.97 -17.58 -9.23
CA ILE A 347 -5.35 -18.90 -9.44
C ILE A 347 -4.11 -19.03 -8.54
N ARG A 348 -4.19 -19.94 -7.57
CA ARG A 348 -3.10 -20.29 -6.65
C ARG A 348 -2.20 -21.38 -7.24
N GLY A 349 -0.91 -21.31 -6.89
CA GLY A 349 0.09 -22.27 -7.37
C GLY A 349 0.49 -22.05 -8.84
N GLU A 350 0.68 -23.15 -9.57
CA GLU A 350 1.13 -23.09 -10.97
C GLU A 350 -0.01 -22.65 -11.91
N MET A 351 0.35 -21.79 -12.85
CA MET A 351 -0.59 -21.34 -13.89
C MET A 351 -0.93 -22.50 -14.84
N PRO A 352 -2.24 -22.74 -15.08
CA PRO A 352 -2.66 -23.75 -16.05
C PRO A 352 -2.14 -23.47 -17.46
N ARG A 353 -1.68 -24.49 -18.16
CA ARG A 353 -1.20 -24.36 -19.56
C ARG A 353 -2.30 -23.87 -20.50
N HIS A 354 -3.55 -24.33 -20.29
CA HIS A 354 -4.74 -23.98 -21.09
C HIS A 354 -5.73 -23.23 -20.24
N LEU A 355 -5.53 -21.90 -20.09
CA LEU A 355 -6.35 -21.04 -19.22
C LEU A 355 -7.83 -21.10 -19.56
N LYS A 356 -8.22 -21.02 -20.83
CA LYS A 356 -9.63 -21.09 -21.25
C LYS A 356 -10.30 -22.38 -20.80
N ASN A 357 -9.63 -23.51 -20.98
CA ASN A 357 -10.14 -24.81 -20.54
C ASN A 357 -10.30 -24.86 -19.02
N TYR A 358 -9.30 -24.36 -18.28
CA TYR A 358 -9.39 -24.28 -16.82
C TYR A 358 -10.57 -23.44 -16.35
N MET A 359 -10.80 -22.28 -16.97
CA MET A 359 -11.93 -21.40 -16.64
C MET A 359 -13.28 -22.11 -16.90
N ILE A 360 -13.39 -22.86 -17.98
CA ILE A 360 -14.61 -23.57 -18.36
C ILE A 360 -14.82 -24.83 -17.51
N GLU A 361 -13.78 -25.63 -17.29
CA GLU A 361 -13.90 -26.93 -16.63
C GLU A 361 -13.91 -26.84 -15.10
N LYS A 362 -13.17 -25.87 -14.53
CA LYS A 362 -12.97 -25.78 -13.07
C LYS A 362 -13.74 -24.62 -12.43
N ILE A 363 -13.84 -23.47 -13.09
CA ILE A 363 -14.43 -22.27 -12.51
C ILE A 363 -15.94 -22.16 -12.87
N TYR A 364 -16.28 -22.26 -14.15
CA TYR A 364 -17.65 -22.11 -14.62
C TYR A 364 -18.69 -22.96 -13.84
N PRO A 365 -18.46 -24.25 -13.53
CA PRO A 365 -19.45 -25.05 -12.79
C PRO A 365 -19.73 -24.54 -11.39
N GLN A 366 -18.82 -23.79 -10.79
CA GLN A 366 -18.91 -23.25 -9.43
C GLN A 366 -19.45 -21.82 -9.36
N LEU A 367 -19.79 -21.22 -10.50
CA LEU A 367 -20.36 -19.87 -10.51
C LEU A 367 -21.85 -19.88 -10.20
N PRO A 368 -22.39 -18.79 -9.60
CA PRO A 368 -23.82 -18.56 -9.48
C PRO A 368 -24.49 -18.55 -10.85
N GLU A 369 -25.74 -19.04 -10.91
CA GLU A 369 -26.47 -19.28 -12.17
C GLU A 369 -26.58 -18.02 -13.04
N HIS A 370 -26.85 -16.86 -12.41
CA HIS A 370 -27.12 -15.61 -13.13
C HIS A 370 -25.90 -15.11 -13.96
N ILE A 371 -24.66 -15.51 -13.63
CA ILE A 371 -23.44 -15.08 -14.35
C ILE A 371 -22.82 -16.16 -15.22
N LYS A 372 -23.35 -17.40 -15.22
CA LYS A 372 -22.74 -18.51 -15.96
C LYS A 372 -22.63 -18.23 -17.46
N GLU A 373 -23.75 -17.89 -18.09
CA GLU A 373 -23.75 -17.64 -19.54
C GLU A 373 -22.91 -16.44 -19.96
N PRO A 374 -23.01 -15.26 -19.31
CA PRO A 374 -22.11 -14.14 -19.60
C PRO A 374 -20.62 -14.48 -19.41
N PHE A 375 -20.30 -15.26 -18.37
CA PHE A 375 -18.94 -15.70 -18.11
C PHE A 375 -18.41 -16.64 -19.20
N LEU A 376 -19.20 -17.63 -19.60
CA LEU A 376 -18.83 -18.57 -20.66
C LEU A 376 -18.55 -17.84 -21.96
N LEU A 377 -19.44 -16.92 -22.34
CA LEU A 377 -19.27 -16.08 -23.52
C LEU A 377 -18.00 -15.26 -23.43
N ALA A 378 -17.75 -14.59 -22.31
CA ALA A 378 -16.54 -13.78 -22.11
C ALA A 378 -15.26 -14.61 -22.23
N VAL A 379 -15.20 -15.79 -21.62
CA VAL A 379 -14.04 -16.67 -21.69
C VAL A 379 -13.77 -17.19 -23.12
N GLN A 380 -14.83 -17.43 -23.89
CA GLN A 380 -14.70 -17.91 -25.27
C GLN A 380 -14.26 -16.81 -26.25
N THR A 381 -14.83 -15.62 -26.11
CA THR A 381 -14.64 -14.51 -27.07
C THR A 381 -13.47 -13.61 -26.71
N ASP A 382 -13.24 -13.32 -25.45
CA ASP A 382 -12.22 -12.37 -25.01
C ASP A 382 -10.83 -12.99 -24.84
N ARG A 383 -9.84 -12.09 -24.83
CA ARG A 383 -8.48 -12.42 -24.43
C ARG A 383 -8.37 -12.39 -22.91
N LEU A 384 -8.14 -13.56 -22.31
CA LEU A 384 -7.83 -13.64 -20.88
C LEU A 384 -6.51 -12.92 -20.59
N ARG A 385 -6.51 -12.10 -19.55
CA ARG A 385 -5.34 -11.36 -19.08
C ARG A 385 -4.91 -11.87 -17.72
N THR A 386 -3.62 -11.79 -17.45
CA THR A 386 -3.06 -12.28 -16.19
C THR A 386 -2.25 -11.19 -15.49
N MET A 387 -2.31 -11.20 -14.16
CA MET A 387 -1.50 -10.32 -13.32
C MET A 387 -1.07 -11.08 -12.05
N PRO A 388 0.22 -11.02 -11.64
CA PRO A 388 0.65 -11.63 -10.39
C PRO A 388 0.03 -10.91 -9.18
N ALA A 389 -0.50 -11.70 -8.25
CA ALA A 389 -0.93 -11.23 -6.94
C ALA A 389 0.29 -11.25 -6.01
N SER A 390 0.84 -10.08 -5.78
CA SER A 390 2.10 -9.89 -5.08
C SER A 390 1.89 -9.34 -3.67
N PHE A 391 2.75 -9.76 -2.77
CA PHE A 391 2.84 -9.26 -1.42
C PHE A 391 4.24 -8.72 -1.15
N LEU A 392 4.34 -7.52 -0.58
CA LEU A 392 5.57 -6.88 -0.17
C LEU A 392 5.32 -6.06 1.10
N PRO A 393 5.74 -6.53 2.28
CA PRO A 393 5.68 -5.72 3.48
C PRO A 393 6.72 -4.60 3.44
N PRO A 394 6.41 -3.42 3.99
CA PRO A 394 7.30 -2.28 3.99
C PRO A 394 8.60 -2.59 4.74
N SER A 395 9.73 -2.25 4.14
CA SER A 395 11.06 -2.44 4.74
C SER A 395 12.05 -1.43 4.16
N PRO A 396 11.93 -0.13 4.52
CA PRO A 396 12.68 0.92 3.87
C PRO A 396 14.18 0.81 4.10
N VAL A 397 14.95 1.19 3.09
CA VAL A 397 16.34 1.59 3.23
C VAL A 397 16.33 3.11 3.33
N ASN A 398 16.77 3.63 4.47
CA ASN A 398 16.89 5.09 4.63
C ASN A 398 17.98 5.63 3.71
N LYS A 399 17.57 6.36 2.69
CA LYS A 399 18.47 7.00 1.74
C LYS A 399 18.05 8.45 1.58
N PRO A 400 18.93 9.43 1.87
CA PRO A 400 18.60 10.83 1.71
C PRO A 400 18.23 11.18 0.27
N GLY A 401 17.34 12.14 0.08
CA GLY A 401 16.95 12.67 -1.23
C GLY A 401 15.99 11.78 -2.02
N VAL A 402 15.55 10.62 -1.48
CA VAL A 402 14.59 9.76 -2.17
C VAL A 402 13.51 9.18 -1.24
N LEU A 403 12.28 9.15 -1.73
CA LEU A 403 11.15 8.42 -1.13
C LEU A 403 10.67 7.36 -2.11
N LEU A 404 10.47 6.14 -1.61
CA LEU A 404 9.85 5.06 -2.38
C LEU A 404 8.44 4.83 -1.85
N LEU A 405 7.42 4.91 -2.71
CA LEU A 405 6.02 4.91 -2.31
C LEU A 405 5.15 4.01 -3.22
N GLY A 406 3.92 3.72 -2.76
CA GLY A 406 2.95 2.90 -3.48
C GLY A 406 3.40 1.44 -3.64
N ASP A 407 2.98 0.78 -4.72
CA ASP A 407 3.33 -0.62 -4.98
C ASP A 407 4.84 -0.86 -5.14
N ALA A 408 5.62 0.18 -5.44
CA ALA A 408 7.07 0.09 -5.44
C ALA A 408 7.60 -0.26 -4.04
N TYR A 409 6.92 0.18 -2.98
CA TYR A 409 7.31 0.06 -1.59
C TYR A 409 6.53 -0.99 -0.79
N ASN A 410 5.20 -1.04 -0.98
CA ASN A 410 4.28 -1.83 -0.17
C ASN A 410 3.17 -2.41 -1.05
N MET A 411 3.08 -3.73 -1.12
CA MET A 411 2.04 -4.43 -1.86
C MET A 411 1.26 -5.37 -0.96
N ARG A 412 -0.03 -5.43 -1.16
CA ARG A 412 -0.95 -6.38 -0.55
C ARG A 412 -1.68 -7.17 -1.60
N HIS A 413 -2.24 -8.32 -1.20
CA HIS A 413 -3.00 -9.16 -2.11
C HIS A 413 -4.18 -8.36 -2.68
N PRO A 414 -4.35 -8.32 -4.01
CA PRO A 414 -5.35 -7.45 -4.64
C PRO A 414 -6.80 -7.86 -4.41
N LEU A 415 -7.06 -9.07 -3.88
CA LEU A 415 -8.40 -9.56 -3.55
C LEU A 415 -9.16 -8.61 -2.60
N THR A 416 -8.44 -7.92 -1.71
CA THR A 416 -9.03 -6.97 -0.76
C THR A 416 -9.48 -5.65 -1.40
N GLY A 417 -9.05 -5.35 -2.63
CA GLY A 417 -9.32 -4.07 -3.30
C GLY A 417 -8.73 -2.84 -2.61
N GLY A 418 -7.92 -3.01 -1.55
CA GLY A 418 -7.43 -1.91 -0.69
C GLY A 418 -6.24 -1.12 -1.22
N GLY A 419 -5.62 -1.53 -2.34
CA GLY A 419 -4.36 -0.92 -2.84
C GLY A 419 -4.46 0.58 -3.10
N MET A 420 -5.46 1.01 -3.86
CA MET A 420 -5.67 2.43 -4.18
C MET A 420 -6.03 3.27 -2.94
N SER A 421 -6.83 2.71 -2.02
CA SER A 421 -7.20 3.40 -0.78
C SER A 421 -5.98 3.72 0.08
N VAL A 422 -5.05 2.77 0.19
CA VAL A 422 -3.80 2.99 0.92
C VAL A 422 -2.93 4.04 0.24
N VAL A 423 -2.75 3.93 -1.08
CA VAL A 423 -1.96 4.89 -1.87
C VAL A 423 -2.49 6.31 -1.72
N LEU A 424 -3.80 6.53 -1.81
CA LEU A 424 -4.40 7.86 -1.66
C LEU A 424 -4.27 8.41 -0.23
N ASN A 425 -4.37 7.55 0.79
CA ASN A 425 -4.08 7.95 2.16
C ASN A 425 -2.59 8.25 2.38
N ASP A 426 -1.69 7.49 1.75
CA ASP A 426 -0.26 7.79 1.77
C ASP A 426 0.02 9.18 1.16
N VAL A 427 -0.60 9.51 0.02
CA VAL A 427 -0.50 10.85 -0.58
C VAL A 427 -0.97 11.93 0.39
N ARG A 428 -2.10 11.73 1.08
CA ARG A 428 -2.63 12.67 2.07
C ARG A 428 -1.65 12.89 3.23
N ILE A 429 -1.05 11.82 3.73
CA ILE A 429 -0.07 11.87 4.82
C ILE A 429 1.20 12.59 4.35
N TRP A 430 1.77 12.19 3.21
CA TRP A 430 3.00 12.79 2.69
C TRP A 430 2.81 14.26 2.32
N LYS A 431 1.66 14.63 1.74
CA LYS A 431 1.30 16.04 1.55
C LYS A 431 1.40 16.82 2.87
N SER A 432 0.71 16.35 3.91
CA SER A 432 0.71 16.99 5.24
C SER A 432 2.10 17.08 5.87
N LEU A 433 2.99 16.15 5.60
CA LEU A 433 4.34 16.13 6.12
C LEU A 433 5.26 17.07 5.35
N LEU A 434 5.19 17.05 4.03
CA LEU A 434 6.06 17.85 3.16
C LEU A 434 5.69 19.33 3.16
N CYS A 435 4.43 19.69 3.38
CA CYS A 435 4.03 21.11 3.47
C CYS A 435 4.66 21.82 4.68
N ASN A 436 5.05 21.09 5.73
CA ASN A 436 5.73 21.63 6.91
C ASN A 436 7.25 21.77 6.76
N ILE A 437 7.81 21.40 5.62
CA ILE A 437 9.25 21.51 5.34
C ILE A 437 9.44 22.63 4.32
N PRO A 438 9.94 23.82 4.74
CA PRO A 438 10.07 24.96 3.81
C PRO A 438 11.13 24.66 2.74
N ASP A 439 12.24 24.03 3.11
CA ASP A 439 13.36 23.71 2.22
C ASP A 439 13.61 22.20 2.16
N LEU A 440 13.38 21.60 1.00
CA LEU A 440 13.61 20.17 0.75
C LEU A 440 15.10 19.80 0.62
N HIS A 441 16.00 20.79 0.55
CA HIS A 441 17.44 20.53 0.66
C HIS A 441 17.87 20.17 2.08
N ASP A 442 17.06 20.50 3.11
CA ASP A 442 17.29 20.03 4.48
C ASP A 442 16.92 18.55 4.62
N ASN A 443 17.88 17.70 4.28
CA ASN A 443 17.73 16.25 4.38
C ASN A 443 17.41 15.76 5.79
N GLN A 444 17.86 16.48 6.83
CA GLN A 444 17.60 16.10 8.22
C GLN A 444 16.10 16.29 8.56
N ALA A 445 15.48 17.36 8.04
CA ALA A 445 14.05 17.56 8.17
C ALA A 445 13.28 16.46 7.44
N VAL A 446 13.65 16.14 6.19
CA VAL A 446 12.99 15.10 5.39
C VAL A 446 13.18 13.70 5.99
N LEU A 447 14.38 13.36 6.50
CA LEU A 447 14.66 12.05 7.10
C LEU A 447 14.02 11.85 8.48
N LYS A 448 13.75 12.92 9.23
CA LYS A 448 13.05 12.84 10.52
C LYS A 448 11.57 12.46 10.36
N ILE A 449 10.98 12.69 9.20
CA ILE A 449 9.57 12.35 8.92
C ILE A 449 9.28 10.85 9.14
N PRO A 450 10.01 9.89 8.55
CA PRO A 450 9.74 8.48 8.75
C PRO A 450 9.80 8.03 10.21
N CYS A 451 10.77 8.56 10.99
CA CYS A 451 10.97 8.18 12.39
C CYS A 451 9.81 8.61 13.31
N ILE A 452 9.19 9.77 13.03
CA ILE A 452 8.10 10.31 13.86
C ILE A 452 6.76 9.60 13.57
N ASN A 453 6.57 9.09 12.35
CA ASN A 453 5.27 8.63 11.88
C ASN A 453 5.14 7.12 11.71
N PHE A 454 6.21 6.33 11.89
CA PHE A 454 6.10 4.87 11.81
C PHE A 454 5.06 4.33 12.83
N GLY A 455 4.97 4.93 14.02
CA GLY A 455 3.93 4.65 14.99
C GLY A 455 2.53 5.08 14.56
N LYS A 456 2.40 6.24 13.86
CA LYS A 456 1.12 6.73 13.33
C LYS A 456 0.69 5.99 12.06
N LEU A 457 1.64 5.59 11.21
CA LEU A 457 1.36 4.81 9.99
C LEU A 457 0.83 3.40 10.34
N VAL A 458 1.42 2.76 11.33
CA VAL A 458 0.92 1.47 11.89
C VAL A 458 -0.45 1.66 12.51
N PHE A 459 -0.71 2.79 13.18
CA PHE A 459 -2.01 3.12 13.78
C PHE A 459 -3.10 3.39 12.73
N THR A 460 -2.75 3.96 11.57
CA THR A 460 -3.70 4.19 10.46
C THR A 460 -4.06 2.86 9.76
N ILE A 461 -3.14 1.91 9.70
CA ILE A 461 -3.42 0.54 9.18
C ILE A 461 -4.32 -0.22 10.15
N SER A 462 -4.14 -0.08 11.48
CA SER A 462 -5.01 -0.72 12.47
C SER A 462 -6.42 -0.12 12.46
N ASN A 463 -6.56 1.20 12.34
CA ASN A 463 -7.88 1.84 12.21
C ASN A 463 -8.60 1.48 10.91
N TRP A 464 -7.89 0.98 9.90
CA TRP A 464 -8.51 0.48 8.67
C TRP A 464 -9.06 -0.95 8.86
N VAL A 465 -8.40 -1.78 9.67
CA VAL A 465 -8.90 -3.12 10.07
C VAL A 465 -10.15 -2.99 10.95
N ASP A 466 -10.24 -1.91 11.74
CA ASP A 466 -11.41 -1.62 12.60
C ASP A 466 -12.56 -0.93 11.83
N SER A 467 -12.38 -0.61 10.54
CA SER A 467 -13.36 0.07 9.68
C SER A 467 -13.80 -0.76 8.45
N VAL A 468 -13.47 -2.06 8.45
CA VAL A 468 -13.94 -3.06 7.46
C VAL A 468 -14.83 -4.08 8.13
#